data_fa3be68bd7a7a882e3e2dc8619f6cd30
#
_entry.id   fa3be68bd7a7a882e3e2dc8619f6cd30
#
_cell.length_a   1.000
_cell.length_b   1.000
_cell.length_c   1.000
_cell.angle_alpha   90.00
_cell.angle_beta   90.00
_cell.angle_gamma   90.00
#
_symmetry.space_group_name_H-M   'P 1'
#
loop_
_entity.id
_entity.type
_entity.pdbx_description
1 polymer ?
#
loop_
_entity_poly.entity_id
_entity_poly.type
_entity_poly.pdbx_seq_one_letter_code
_entity_poly.pdbx_strand_id
1 'polypeptide(L)'
;MPRTPPYPEIVADLGALLGLSRPAGQCFAAIWRAARPPCADDLTAGLGLSRSNVSTALKELRDWGLIARARAPGDRKDYFTAPANPWEIVRLLLSGRQRRTIA
;
A
#
# COMPACT_ATOMS: atom_id res chain seq x y z
N MET A 1 -29.44 -0.29 3.89
CA MET A 1 -28.74 -0.04 2.66
C MET A 1 -27.36 -0.66 2.65
N PRO A 2 -27.14 -1.58 1.76
CA PRO A 2 -25.85 -2.19 1.71
C PRO A 2 -24.80 -1.18 1.26
N ARG A 3 -23.74 -1.11 1.98
CA ARG A 3 -22.62 -0.28 1.60
C ARG A 3 -21.65 -1.06 0.78
N THR A 4 -21.04 -0.38 -0.15
CA THR A 4 -19.87 -0.96 -0.81
C THR A 4 -18.81 -1.16 0.26
N PRO A 5 -18.27 -2.36 0.41
CA PRO A 5 -17.23 -2.59 1.40
C PRO A 5 -16.07 -1.64 1.20
N PRO A 6 -15.46 -1.14 2.29
CA PRO A 6 -14.27 -0.31 2.16
C PRO A 6 -13.07 -1.19 1.82
N TYR A 7 -12.89 -1.48 0.54
CA TYR A 7 -11.84 -2.39 0.09
C TYR A 7 -10.46 -2.08 0.66
N PRO A 8 -10.03 -0.79 0.75
CA PRO A 8 -8.72 -0.54 1.32
C PRO A 8 -8.55 -1.04 2.75
N GLU A 9 -9.58 -0.88 3.58
CA GLU A 9 -9.53 -1.36 4.95
C GLU A 9 -9.55 -2.88 5.01
N ILE A 10 -10.35 -3.51 4.17
CA ILE A 10 -10.41 -4.96 4.12
C ILE A 10 -9.07 -5.54 3.70
N VAL A 11 -8.44 -4.93 2.70
CA VAL A 11 -7.12 -5.37 2.26
C VAL A 11 -6.09 -5.18 3.36
N ALA A 12 -6.15 -4.05 4.08
CA ALA A 12 -5.24 -3.82 5.19
C ALA A 12 -5.42 -4.86 6.29
N ASP A 13 -6.66 -5.22 6.61
CA ASP A 13 -6.95 -6.23 7.62
C ASP A 13 -6.46 -7.59 7.19
N LEU A 14 -6.71 -7.98 5.95
CA LEU A 14 -6.20 -9.24 5.41
C LEU A 14 -4.68 -9.25 5.41
N GLY A 15 -4.08 -8.14 5.02
CA GLY A 15 -2.63 -8.01 5.03
C GLY A 15 -2.05 -8.19 6.42
N ALA A 16 -2.71 -7.61 7.43
CA ALA A 16 -2.27 -7.76 8.82
C ALA A 16 -2.29 -9.22 9.25
N LEU A 17 -3.34 -9.95 8.87
CA LEU A 17 -3.41 -11.38 9.18
C LEU A 17 -2.32 -12.17 8.49
N LEU A 18 -1.85 -11.70 7.35
CA LEU A 18 -0.80 -12.37 6.56
C LEU A 18 0.60 -11.85 6.87
N GLY A 19 0.72 -10.90 7.79
CA GLY A 19 2.02 -10.39 8.22
C GLY A 19 2.38 -8.99 7.75
N LEU A 20 1.47 -8.29 7.11
CA LEU A 20 1.69 -6.90 6.71
C LEU A 20 1.61 -6.00 7.93
N SER A 21 2.56 -5.09 8.11
CA SER A 21 2.56 -4.20 9.25
C SER A 21 1.39 -3.21 9.20
N ARG A 22 1.02 -2.68 10.36
CA ARG A 22 -0.06 -1.72 10.44
C ARG A 22 0.23 -0.45 9.64
N PRO A 23 1.41 0.18 9.75
CA PRO A 23 1.70 1.33 8.91
C PRO A 23 1.63 1.04 7.42
N ALA A 24 2.04 -0.16 7.01
CA ALA A 24 1.94 -0.55 5.60
C ALA A 24 0.47 -0.61 5.16
N GLY A 25 -0.39 -1.19 5.99
CA GLY A 25 -1.82 -1.22 5.69
C GLY A 25 -2.42 0.17 5.57
N GLN A 26 -2.04 1.08 6.46
CA GLN A 26 -2.51 2.46 6.43
C GLN A 26 -2.04 3.19 5.17
N CYS A 27 -0.78 3.01 4.81
CA CYS A 27 -0.24 3.61 3.58
C CYS A 27 -0.94 3.04 2.35
N PHE A 28 -1.17 1.75 2.33
CA PHE A 28 -1.86 1.12 1.21
C PHE A 28 -3.26 1.70 1.03
N ALA A 29 -4.02 1.82 2.12
CA ALA A 29 -5.37 2.37 2.06
C ALA A 29 -5.35 3.80 1.52
N ALA A 30 -4.39 4.60 1.95
CA ALA A 30 -4.26 5.98 1.49
C ALA A 30 -3.92 6.05 0.00
N ILE A 31 -3.02 5.19 -0.45
CA ILE A 31 -2.64 5.13 -1.88
C ILE A 31 -3.82 4.71 -2.73
N TRP A 32 -4.55 3.70 -2.28
CA TRP A 32 -5.73 3.21 -3.00
C TRP A 32 -6.78 4.31 -3.18
N ARG A 33 -7.02 5.09 -2.11
CA ARG A 33 -8.07 6.12 -2.13
C ARG A 33 -7.66 7.40 -2.81
N ALA A 34 -6.38 7.61 -3.03
CA ALA A 34 -5.89 8.87 -3.56
C ALA A 34 -6.38 9.10 -4.99
N ALA A 35 -6.84 10.32 -5.26
CA ALA A 35 -7.27 10.69 -6.60
C ALA A 35 -6.08 10.75 -7.56
N ARG A 36 -4.90 11.06 -7.03
CA ARG A 36 -3.65 11.07 -7.79
C ARG A 36 -2.59 10.33 -7.00
N PRO A 37 -1.61 9.74 -7.68
CA PRO A 37 -0.56 9.01 -6.97
C PRO A 37 0.13 9.91 -5.94
N PRO A 38 0.13 9.53 -4.67
CA PRO A 38 0.77 10.33 -3.63
C PRO A 38 2.27 10.04 -3.56
N CYS A 39 3.02 10.99 -3.03
CA CYS A 39 4.41 10.78 -2.65
C CYS A 39 4.50 10.50 -1.15
N ALA A 40 5.71 10.20 -0.67
CA ALA A 40 5.90 9.89 0.75
C ALA A 40 5.50 11.06 1.65
N ASP A 41 5.79 12.30 1.24
CA ASP A 41 5.41 13.47 2.03
C ASP A 41 3.89 13.57 2.19
N ASP A 42 3.15 13.27 1.13
CA ASP A 42 1.68 13.27 1.19
C ASP A 42 1.18 12.26 2.22
N LEU A 43 1.78 11.08 2.23
CA LEU A 43 1.38 10.03 3.16
C LEU A 43 1.72 10.39 4.60
N THR A 44 2.88 10.97 4.80
CA THR A 44 3.29 11.44 6.12
C THR A 44 2.31 12.47 6.65
N ALA A 45 1.98 13.46 5.84
CA ALA A 45 1.06 14.52 6.24
C ALA A 45 -0.35 13.99 6.46
N GLY A 46 -0.83 13.13 5.55
CA GLY A 46 -2.20 12.65 5.61
C GLY A 46 -2.47 11.64 6.71
N LEU A 47 -1.47 10.82 7.05
CA LEU A 47 -1.64 9.75 8.03
C LEU A 47 -1.09 10.10 9.41
N GLY A 48 -0.31 11.16 9.51
CA GLY A 48 0.31 11.51 10.78
C GLY A 48 1.38 10.53 11.22
N LEU A 49 1.98 9.80 10.28
CA LEU A 49 3.05 8.87 10.56
C LEU A 49 4.40 9.55 10.41
N SER A 50 5.42 9.03 11.08
CA SER A 50 6.77 9.53 10.92
C SER A 50 7.32 9.21 9.52
N ARG A 51 8.32 9.97 9.09
CA ARG A 51 8.95 9.70 7.79
C ARG A 51 9.55 8.31 7.72
N SER A 52 10.16 7.85 8.81
CA SER A 52 10.76 6.53 8.82
C SER A 52 9.70 5.44 8.76
N ASN A 53 8.57 5.62 9.43
CA ASN A 53 7.47 4.65 9.35
C ASN A 53 6.89 4.59 7.94
N VAL A 54 6.71 5.73 7.29
CA VAL A 54 6.21 5.75 5.90
C VAL A 54 7.22 5.10 4.97
N SER A 55 8.49 5.43 5.11
CA SER A 55 9.53 4.86 4.25
C SER A 55 9.58 3.33 4.38
N THR A 56 9.55 2.83 5.60
CA THR A 56 9.56 1.39 5.86
C THR A 56 8.30 0.73 5.32
N ALA A 57 7.15 1.37 5.52
CA ALA A 57 5.88 0.85 5.02
C ALA A 57 5.86 0.76 3.49
N LEU A 58 6.36 1.79 2.81
CA LEU A 58 6.41 1.78 1.35
C LEU A 58 7.32 0.68 0.82
N LYS A 59 8.45 0.48 1.48
CA LYS A 59 9.36 -0.60 1.10
C LYS A 59 8.68 -1.96 1.28
N GLU A 60 8.00 -2.13 2.40
CA GLU A 60 7.27 -3.36 2.67
C GLU A 60 6.21 -3.62 1.60
N LEU A 61 5.41 -2.60 1.26
CA LEU A 61 4.38 -2.73 0.24
C LEU A 61 4.97 -3.07 -1.13
N ARG A 62 6.11 -2.50 -1.46
CA ARG A 62 6.79 -2.82 -2.72
C ARG A 62 7.32 -4.25 -2.71
N ASP A 63 7.85 -4.70 -1.59
CA ASP A 63 8.33 -6.07 -1.45
C ASP A 63 7.19 -7.08 -1.63
N TRP A 64 5.98 -6.71 -1.20
CA TRP A 64 4.81 -7.55 -1.42
C TRP A 64 4.24 -7.43 -2.83
N GLY A 65 4.70 -6.45 -3.61
CA GLY A 65 4.17 -6.20 -4.94
C GLY A 65 2.82 -5.47 -4.95
N LEU A 66 2.44 -4.87 -3.83
CA LEU A 66 1.13 -4.23 -3.69
C LEU A 66 1.08 -2.82 -4.23
N ILE A 67 2.23 -2.18 -4.39
CA ILE A 67 2.30 -0.85 -4.97
C ILE A 67 3.42 -0.79 -5.99
N ALA A 68 3.31 0.18 -6.87
CA ALA A 68 4.35 0.46 -7.85
C ALA A 68 4.80 1.90 -7.68
N ARG A 69 6.06 2.13 -8.01
CA ARG A 69 6.66 3.45 -7.95
C ARG A 69 6.68 4.05 -9.34
N ALA A 70 6.30 5.33 -9.44
CA ALA A 70 6.32 6.05 -10.69
C ALA A 70 7.02 7.39 -10.48
N ARG A 71 7.71 7.85 -11.51
CA ARG A 71 8.41 9.14 -11.46
C ARG A 71 8.12 9.89 -12.74
N ALA A 72 7.62 11.11 -12.59
CA ALA A 72 7.36 11.95 -13.75
C ALA A 72 8.67 12.52 -14.31
N PRO A 73 8.76 12.77 -15.63
CA PRO A 73 9.95 13.37 -16.18
C PRO A 73 10.27 14.71 -15.52
N GLY A 74 11.50 14.90 -15.11
CA GLY A 74 11.94 16.12 -14.45
C GLY A 74 11.58 16.23 -13.00
N ASP A 75 10.87 15.26 -12.43
CA ASP A 75 10.49 15.27 -11.03
C ASP A 75 11.44 14.35 -10.26
N ARG A 76 11.85 14.80 -9.08
CA ARG A 76 12.75 14.02 -8.23
C ARG A 76 11.99 13.11 -7.25
N LYS A 77 10.68 13.31 -7.13
CA LYS A 77 9.88 12.56 -6.17
C LYS A 77 9.38 11.27 -6.79
N ASP A 78 9.25 10.27 -5.96
CA ASP A 78 8.59 9.03 -6.31
C ASP A 78 7.13 9.12 -5.91
N TYR A 79 6.26 8.69 -6.79
CA TYR A 79 4.83 8.61 -6.56
C TYR A 79 4.42 7.15 -6.55
N PHE A 80 3.37 6.82 -5.82
CA PHE A 80 3.00 5.44 -5.59
C PHE A 80 1.59 5.17 -6.08
N THR A 81 1.41 4.00 -6.71
CA THR A 81 0.12 3.57 -7.23
C THR A 81 -0.18 2.17 -6.73
N ALA A 82 -1.48 1.85 -6.68
CA ALA A 82 -1.93 0.52 -6.30
C ALA A 82 -2.82 -0.06 -7.41
N PRO A 83 -2.89 -1.41 -7.52
CA PRO A 83 -3.78 -2.01 -8.52
C PRO A 83 -5.22 -1.64 -8.26
N ALA A 84 -5.98 -1.38 -9.32
CA ALA A 84 -7.39 -1.03 -9.20
C ALA A 84 -8.27 -2.26 -8.95
N ASN A 85 -7.83 -3.43 -9.37
CA ASN A 85 -8.61 -4.65 -9.29
C ASN A 85 -8.44 -5.32 -7.93
N PRO A 86 -9.51 -5.44 -7.12
CA PRO A 86 -9.37 -6.07 -5.79
C PRO A 86 -8.86 -7.50 -5.83
N TRP A 87 -9.23 -8.27 -6.87
CA TRP A 87 -8.76 -9.65 -7.00
C TRP A 87 -7.26 -9.72 -7.19
N GLU A 88 -6.71 -8.76 -7.93
CA GLU A 88 -5.28 -8.68 -8.12
C GLU A 88 -4.57 -8.48 -6.78
N ILE A 89 -5.15 -7.64 -5.93
CA ILE A 89 -4.58 -7.35 -4.61
C ILE A 89 -4.60 -8.60 -3.73
N VAL A 90 -5.71 -9.32 -3.71
CA VAL A 90 -5.81 -10.55 -2.92
C VAL A 90 -4.77 -11.55 -3.40
N ARG A 91 -4.63 -11.70 -4.71
CA ARG A 91 -3.65 -12.61 -5.28
C ARG A 91 -2.23 -12.23 -4.89
N LEU A 92 -1.93 -10.93 -4.91
CA LEU A 92 -0.61 -10.44 -4.53
C LEU A 92 -0.31 -10.67 -3.06
N LEU A 93 -1.31 -10.49 -2.20
CA LEU A 93 -1.15 -10.73 -0.77
C LEU A 93 -0.79 -12.20 -0.50
N LEU A 94 -1.50 -13.11 -1.15
CA LEU A 94 -1.25 -14.54 -0.98
C LEU A 94 0.12 -14.93 -1.52
N SER A 95 0.50 -14.40 -2.68
CA SER A 95 1.82 -14.64 -3.26
C SER A 95 2.94 -14.09 -2.37
N GLY A 96 2.75 -12.89 -1.86
CA GLY A 96 3.74 -12.24 -1.00
C GLY A 96 3.97 -13.05 0.26
N ARG A 97 2.92 -13.51 0.89
CA ARG A 97 3.05 -14.35 2.07
C ARG A 97 3.80 -15.64 1.75
N GLN A 98 3.45 -16.28 0.65
CA GLN A 98 4.07 -17.52 0.23
C GLN A 98 5.58 -17.34 0.02
N ARG A 99 5.96 -16.27 -0.64
CA ARG A 99 7.37 -15.97 -0.86
C ARG A 99 8.10 -15.73 0.45
N ARG A 100 7.48 -14.99 1.36
CA ARG A 100 8.10 -14.69 2.65
C ARG A 100 8.25 -15.95 3.50
N THR A 101 7.32 -16.89 3.36
CA THR A 101 7.38 -18.15 4.08
C THR A 101 8.52 -19.04 3.57
N ILE A 102 8.72 -19.03 2.26
CA ILE A 102 9.75 -19.85 1.63
C ILE A 102 11.13 -19.24 1.84
N ALA A 103 11.21 -17.92 1.79
CA ALA A 103 12.47 -17.23 1.99
C ALA A 103 12.87 -17.28 3.44
#